data_141515c1999104951d0f41c634eb57ea
#
_entry.id   141515c1999104951d0f41c634eb57ea
#
_cell.length_a   1.000
_cell.length_b   1.000
_cell.length_c   1.000
_cell.angle_alpha   90.00
_cell.angle_beta   90.00
_cell.angle_gamma   90.00
#
_symmetry.space_group_name_H-M   'P 1'
#
loop_
_entity.id
_entity.type
_entity.pdbx_description
1 polymer ?
#
loop_
_entity_poly.entity_id
_entity_poly.type
_entity_poly.pdbx_seq_one_letter_code
_entity_poly.pdbx_strand_id
1 'polypeptide(L)'
;FNPKVLILDEPTAGLDPLAAEILKAKIIKAKEEGKLIIITSHIMSEVEEIADSIMYLYEGKVNFYKTIPSLKQETGEEKLGKAIAKIMKSQSHA
;
A
#
# COMPACT_ATOMS: atom_id res chain seq x y z
N PHE A 1 -16.27 20.21 -6.93
CA PHE A 1 -15.19 19.50 -7.65
C PHE A 1 -14.96 18.13 -7.06
N ASN A 2 -14.98 17.13 -7.89
CA ASN A 2 -14.92 15.76 -7.42
C ASN A 2 -13.87 14.97 -8.24
N PRO A 3 -12.59 15.03 -7.84
CA PRO A 3 -11.53 14.39 -8.61
C PRO A 3 -11.70 12.87 -8.65
N LYS A 4 -11.38 12.28 -9.80
CA LYS A 4 -11.44 10.82 -9.97
C LYS A 4 -10.15 10.14 -9.51
N VAL A 5 -9.07 10.88 -9.35
CA VAL A 5 -7.77 10.37 -8.93
C VAL A 5 -7.29 11.16 -7.73
N LEU A 6 -6.89 10.44 -6.69
CA LEU A 6 -6.30 11.04 -5.49
C LEU A 6 -4.89 10.47 -5.32
N ILE A 7 -3.93 11.37 -5.09
CA ILE A 7 -2.55 10.98 -4.82
C ILE A 7 -2.17 11.48 -3.44
N LEU A 8 -1.83 10.56 -2.54
CA LEU A 8 -1.55 10.87 -1.14
C LEU A 8 -0.17 10.35 -0.78
N ASP A 9 0.66 11.23 -0.21
CA ASP A 9 2.01 10.90 0.20
C ASP A 9 2.07 10.79 1.71
N GLU A 10 2.33 9.59 2.23
CA GLU A 10 2.39 9.31 3.66
C GLU A 10 1.21 9.91 4.41
N PRO A 11 -0.04 9.59 4.02
CA PRO A 11 -1.20 10.35 4.48
C PRO A 11 -1.46 10.29 5.97
N THR A 12 -1.00 9.26 6.67
CA THR A 12 -1.21 9.15 8.12
C THR A 12 -0.04 9.63 8.95
N ALA A 13 1.06 10.08 8.30
CA ALA A 13 2.24 10.53 9.01
C ALA A 13 1.91 11.72 9.91
N GLY A 14 2.32 11.63 11.17
CA GLY A 14 2.10 12.70 12.12
C GLY A 14 0.70 12.77 12.72
N LEU A 15 -0.19 11.87 12.33
CA LEU A 15 -1.54 11.83 12.89
C LEU A 15 -1.59 10.96 14.13
N ASP A 16 -2.44 11.35 15.11
CA ASP A 16 -2.70 10.46 16.23
C ASP A 16 -3.57 9.28 15.77
N PRO A 17 -3.69 8.23 16.60
CA PRO A 17 -4.42 7.03 16.19
C PRO A 17 -5.86 7.27 15.74
N LEU A 18 -6.57 8.17 16.40
CA LEU A 18 -7.97 8.44 16.02
C LEU A 18 -8.05 9.13 14.67
N ALA A 19 -7.22 10.15 14.46
CA ALA A 19 -7.19 10.87 13.19
C ALA A 19 -6.78 9.94 12.05
N ALA A 20 -5.81 9.06 12.29
CA ALA A 20 -5.38 8.08 11.29
C ALA A 20 -6.53 7.14 10.90
N GLU A 21 -7.31 6.67 11.88
CA GLU A 21 -8.43 5.79 11.59
C GLU A 21 -9.52 6.50 10.80
N ILE A 22 -9.79 7.76 11.12
CA ILE A 22 -10.77 8.56 10.39
C ILE A 22 -10.33 8.73 8.93
N LEU A 23 -9.05 9.04 8.72
CA LEU A 23 -8.52 9.22 7.37
C LEU A 23 -8.58 7.93 6.58
N LYS A 24 -8.20 6.81 7.18
CA LYS A 24 -8.25 5.51 6.50
C LYS A 24 -9.68 5.16 6.08
N ALA A 25 -10.66 5.45 6.93
CA ALA A 25 -12.05 5.22 6.59
C ALA A 25 -12.49 6.06 5.39
N LYS A 26 -12.02 7.31 5.32
CA LYS A 26 -12.35 8.19 4.19
C LYS A 26 -11.71 7.70 2.90
N ILE A 27 -10.49 7.16 2.97
CA ILE A 27 -9.80 6.61 1.81
C ILE A 27 -10.57 5.39 1.28
N ILE A 28 -10.97 4.50 2.16
CA ILE A 28 -11.73 3.31 1.77
C ILE A 28 -13.05 3.71 1.13
N LYS A 29 -13.74 4.69 1.71
CA LYS A 29 -15.00 5.17 1.16
C LYS A 29 -14.81 5.76 -0.25
N ALA A 30 -13.76 6.55 -0.45
CA ALA A 30 -13.48 7.14 -1.77
C ALA A 30 -13.21 6.04 -2.79
N LYS A 31 -12.51 4.98 -2.39
CA LYS A 31 -12.25 3.84 -3.26
C LYS A 31 -13.56 3.15 -3.64
N GLU A 32 -14.45 2.96 -2.68
CA GLU A 32 -15.76 2.35 -2.94
C GLU A 32 -16.61 3.18 -3.88
N GLU A 33 -16.38 4.49 -3.89
CA GLU A 33 -17.07 5.41 -4.81
C GLU A 33 -16.47 5.42 -6.21
N GLY A 34 -15.50 4.56 -6.47
CA GLY A 34 -14.92 4.41 -7.79
C GLY A 34 -13.71 5.27 -8.07
N LYS A 35 -13.14 5.93 -7.07
CA LYS A 35 -11.95 6.75 -7.25
C LYS A 35 -10.69 5.91 -7.28
N LEU A 36 -9.75 6.29 -8.12
CA LEU A 36 -8.41 5.69 -8.10
C LEU A 36 -7.59 6.41 -7.04
N ILE A 37 -7.01 5.66 -6.11
CA ILE A 37 -6.24 6.26 -5.03
C ILE A 37 -4.82 5.67 -5.06
N ILE A 38 -3.84 6.55 -5.14
CA ILE A 38 -2.43 6.19 -5.11
C ILE A 38 -1.83 6.71 -3.81
N ILE A 39 -1.24 5.82 -3.03
CA ILE A 39 -0.71 6.15 -1.72
C ILE A 39 0.74 5.72 -1.64
N THR A 40 1.62 6.60 -1.14
CA THR A 40 2.95 6.20 -0.74
C THR A 40 2.95 6.02 0.78
N SER A 41 3.60 4.97 1.26
CA SER A 41 3.66 4.71 2.70
C SER A 41 4.76 3.73 3.02
N HIS A 42 5.33 3.87 4.23
CA HIS A 42 6.29 2.92 4.78
C HIS A 42 5.64 2.02 5.84
N ILE A 43 4.38 2.28 6.17
CA ILE A 43 3.69 1.54 7.22
C ILE A 43 2.88 0.42 6.59
N MET A 44 3.48 -0.77 6.51
CA MET A 44 2.88 -1.88 5.77
C MET A 44 1.56 -2.36 6.35
N SER A 45 1.36 -2.25 7.67
CA SER A 45 0.09 -2.63 8.27
C SER A 45 -1.06 -1.75 7.80
N GLU A 46 -0.80 -0.45 7.57
CA GLU A 46 -1.81 0.45 7.04
C GLU A 46 -2.07 0.20 5.56
N VAL A 47 -1.00 -0.03 4.81
CA VAL A 47 -1.11 -0.37 3.39
C VAL A 47 -1.97 -1.62 3.23
N GLU A 48 -1.76 -2.62 4.07
CA GLU A 48 -2.52 -3.86 4.02
C GLU A 48 -4.00 -3.63 4.29
N GLU A 49 -4.34 -2.67 5.15
CA GLU A 49 -5.74 -2.35 5.46
C GLU A 49 -6.47 -1.66 4.30
N ILE A 50 -5.79 -0.79 3.57
CA ILE A 50 -6.47 0.13 2.66
C ILE A 50 -6.16 -0.08 1.18
N ALA A 51 -5.10 -0.79 0.85
CA ALA A 51 -4.68 -0.98 -0.54
C ALA A 51 -5.13 -2.32 -1.09
N ASP A 52 -5.29 -2.36 -2.41
CA ASP A 52 -5.61 -3.61 -3.13
C ASP A 52 -4.37 -4.17 -3.80
N SER A 53 -3.49 -3.29 -4.27
CA SER A 53 -2.31 -3.67 -5.04
C SER A 53 -1.10 -2.87 -4.59
N ILE A 54 0.07 -3.44 -4.81
CA ILE A 54 1.35 -2.83 -4.44
C ILE A 54 2.19 -2.67 -5.69
N MET A 55 2.77 -1.48 -5.84
CA MET A 55 3.80 -1.24 -6.83
C MET A 55 5.10 -0.96 -6.07
N TYR A 56 6.12 -1.78 -6.29
CA TYR A 56 7.40 -1.62 -5.64
C TYR A 56 8.39 -0.99 -6.62
N LEU A 57 8.93 0.16 -6.23
CA LEU A 57 9.91 0.89 -7.03
C LEU A 57 11.28 0.74 -6.41
N TYR A 58 12.28 0.45 -7.24
CA TYR A 58 13.65 0.34 -6.81
C TYR A 58 14.55 0.96 -7.87
N GLU A 59 15.39 1.89 -7.44
CA GLU A 59 16.31 2.62 -8.32
C GLU A 59 15.60 3.24 -9.54
N GLY A 60 14.43 3.83 -9.29
CA GLY A 60 13.67 4.52 -10.33
C GLY A 60 12.92 3.62 -11.28
N LYS A 61 12.88 2.31 -11.01
CA LYS A 61 12.21 1.35 -11.89
C LYS A 61 11.15 0.59 -11.13
N VAL A 62 10.08 0.22 -11.84
CA VAL A 62 9.06 -0.66 -11.29
C VAL A 62 9.65 -2.06 -11.19
N ASN A 63 9.79 -2.54 -9.95
CA ASN A 63 10.31 -3.86 -9.69
C ASN A 63 9.23 -4.92 -9.79
N PHE A 64 8.06 -4.62 -9.21
CA PHE A 64 6.89 -5.45 -9.40
C PHE A 64 5.63 -4.62 -9.16
N TYR A 65 4.54 -5.14 -9.70
CA TYR A 65 3.21 -4.61 -9.46
C TYR A 65 2.28 -5.81 -9.28
N LYS A 66 1.79 -6.01 -8.06
CA LYS A 66 1.00 -7.19 -7.72
C LYS A 66 -0.11 -6.84 -6.75
N THR A 67 -1.18 -7.62 -6.81
CA THR A 67 -2.22 -7.51 -5.80
C THR A 67 -1.70 -8.05 -4.46
N ILE A 68 -2.27 -7.58 -3.37
CA ILE A 68 -1.87 -8.05 -2.04
C ILE A 68 -2.12 -9.55 -1.87
N PRO A 69 -3.30 -10.09 -2.27
CA PRO A 69 -3.49 -11.54 -2.18
C PRO A 69 -2.46 -12.34 -2.98
N SER A 70 -2.10 -11.85 -4.17
CA SER A 70 -1.10 -12.52 -5.00
C SER A 70 0.26 -12.55 -4.34
N LEU A 71 0.67 -11.42 -3.72
CA LEU A 71 1.93 -11.35 -2.99
C LEU A 71 1.97 -12.34 -1.84
N LYS A 72 0.89 -12.42 -1.08
CA LYS A 72 0.83 -13.34 0.06
C LYS A 72 0.88 -14.79 -0.41
N GLN A 73 0.21 -15.11 -1.49
CA GLN A 73 0.20 -16.47 -2.03
C GLN A 73 1.58 -16.88 -2.55
N GLU A 74 2.23 -15.98 -3.30
CA GLU A 74 3.56 -16.25 -3.86
C GLU A 74 4.62 -16.47 -2.79
N THR A 75 4.56 -15.69 -1.72
CA THR A 75 5.58 -15.73 -0.67
C THR A 75 5.24 -16.70 0.45
N GLY A 76 3.99 -17.13 0.55
CA GLY A 76 3.54 -17.94 1.65
C GLY A 76 3.40 -17.21 2.97
N GLU A 77 3.48 -15.88 2.93
CA GLU A 77 3.38 -15.06 4.15
C GLU A 77 1.97 -14.52 4.33
N GLU A 78 1.52 -14.46 5.57
CA GLU A 78 0.20 -13.94 5.89
C GLU A 78 0.18 -12.44 6.06
N LYS A 79 1.34 -11.84 6.38
CA LYS A 79 1.45 -10.40 6.61
C LYS A 79 2.16 -9.74 5.44
N LEU A 80 1.61 -8.62 4.98
CA LEU A 80 2.17 -7.90 3.84
C LEU A 80 3.61 -7.49 4.05
N GLY A 81 3.95 -6.97 5.24
CA GLY A 81 5.31 -6.56 5.52
C GLY A 81 6.31 -7.69 5.36
N LYS A 82 5.94 -8.89 5.82
CA LYS A 82 6.81 -10.07 5.68
C LYS A 82 6.91 -10.53 4.24
N ALA A 83 5.81 -10.45 3.49
CA ALA A 83 5.81 -10.82 2.08
C ALA A 83 6.76 -9.91 1.29
N ILE A 84 6.69 -8.61 1.50
CA ILE A 84 7.55 -7.65 0.82
C ILE A 84 9.00 -7.85 1.23
N ALA A 85 9.27 -8.05 2.52
CA ALA A 85 10.64 -8.27 3.00
C ALA A 85 11.25 -9.51 2.35
N LYS A 86 10.46 -10.56 2.18
CA LYS A 86 10.93 -11.79 1.54
C LYS A 86 11.33 -11.56 0.10
N ILE A 87 10.54 -10.78 -0.64
CA ILE A 87 10.86 -10.45 -2.03
C ILE A 87 12.10 -9.56 -2.10
N MET A 88 12.20 -8.56 -1.23
CA MET A 88 13.35 -7.67 -1.21
C MET A 88 14.63 -8.44 -0.88
N LYS A 89 14.57 -9.37 0.06
CA LYS A 89 15.71 -10.19 0.42
C LYS A 89 16.16 -11.06 -0.74
N SER A 90 15.21 -11.63 -1.48
CA SER A 90 15.49 -12.43 -2.66
C SER A 90 16.19 -11.61 -3.73
N GLN A 91 15.79 -10.36 -3.92
CA GLN A 91 16.36 -9.48 -4.95
C GLN A 91 17.70 -8.89 -4.55
N SER A 92 17.93 -8.64 -3.26
CA SER A 92 19.21 -8.12 -2.79
C SER A 92 20.30 -9.18 -2.79
N HIS A 93 19.93 -10.40 -3.04
CA HIS A 93 20.84 -11.52 -3.06
C HIS A 93 21.44 -11.67 -4.45
N ALA A 94 22.45 -10.93 -4.68
CA ALA A 94 23.12 -10.96 -5.97
C ALA A 94 24.01 -12.18 -6.08
#